data_ae22b0d71185a7b98e6ae7cdddfedae1
#
_entry.id   ae22b0d71185a7b98e6ae7cdddfedae1
#
_cell.length_a   1.000
_cell.length_b   1.000
_cell.length_c   1.000
_cell.angle_alpha   90.00
_cell.angle_beta   90.00
_cell.angle_gamma   90.00
#
_symmetry.space_group_name_H-M   'P 1'
#
loop_
_entity.id
_entity.type
_entity.pdbx_description
1 polymer ?
#
loop_
_entity_poly.entity_id
_entity_poly.type
_entity_poly.pdbx_seq_one_letter_code
_entity_poly.pdbx_strand_id
1 'polypeptide(L)'
;LETTRGCFNTCAFCVSGEEKPVRTLSIESIRERLQIIHSHGIKNVRVLDRTFNYNPRRAKELLQLFLEFNPDICFHLEIHPALLSEELKNELKKLPKGLLHLEAGIQSLREPVLQKSRRMGSLEDSLQGLRFLCSLPNMETHADLIAGLPLYRLSEIFEDVRTLAGYNAGEIQLESLKLLPGTEMRRRAEELGI
;
A
#
# COMPACT_ATOMS: atom_id res chain seq x y z
N LEU A 1 3.83 10.58 9.36
CA LEU A 1 4.98 9.89 9.96
C LEU A 1 5.71 9.09 8.89
N GLU A 2 7.05 9.14 8.84
CA GLU A 2 7.88 8.27 8.00
C GLU A 2 8.63 7.30 8.93
N THR A 3 8.51 5.99 8.67
CA THR A 3 9.27 4.96 9.42
C THR A 3 10.34 4.32 8.53
N THR A 4 10.12 4.36 7.20
CA THR A 4 11.08 3.93 6.19
C THR A 4 11.13 4.94 5.04
N ARG A 5 12.26 5.00 4.34
CA ARG A 5 12.44 5.75 3.10
C ARG A 5 13.00 4.86 2.00
N GLY A 6 12.45 5.03 0.79
CA GLY A 6 12.76 4.20 -0.37
C GLY A 6 11.77 3.05 -0.52
N CYS A 7 11.88 2.32 -1.63
CA CYS A 7 11.02 1.18 -1.94
C CYS A 7 11.84 0.05 -2.56
N PHE A 8 11.55 -1.19 -2.19
CA PHE A 8 12.16 -2.38 -2.80
C PHE A 8 11.64 -2.64 -4.22
N ASN A 9 10.43 -2.18 -4.50
CA ASN A 9 9.75 -2.31 -5.78
C ASN A 9 10.38 -1.42 -6.86
N THR A 10 10.19 -1.75 -8.14
CA THR A 10 10.73 -1.01 -9.30
C THR A 10 9.64 -0.55 -10.24
N CYS A 11 8.45 -0.23 -9.72
CA CYS A 11 7.32 0.19 -10.54
C CYS A 11 7.70 1.36 -11.46
N ALA A 12 7.51 1.21 -12.77
CA ALA A 12 7.93 2.16 -13.78
C ALA A 12 7.25 3.55 -13.68
N PHE A 13 6.09 3.61 -13.04
CA PHE A 13 5.32 4.85 -12.82
C PHE A 13 5.69 5.59 -11.53
N CYS A 14 6.45 4.94 -10.60
CA CYS A 14 6.66 5.46 -9.25
C CYS A 14 8.03 6.13 -9.11
N VAL A 15 8.07 7.33 -8.52
CA VAL A 15 9.31 8.04 -8.23
C VAL A 15 10.19 7.33 -7.20
N SER A 16 9.59 6.55 -6.29
CA SER A 16 10.33 5.81 -5.25
C SER A 16 10.92 4.49 -5.75
N GLY A 17 10.67 4.10 -6.99
CA GLY A 17 11.23 2.88 -7.58
C GLY A 17 12.77 2.90 -7.71
N GLU A 18 13.37 4.09 -7.74
CA GLU A 18 14.82 4.27 -7.82
C GLU A 18 15.48 4.61 -6.46
N GLU A 19 14.68 4.82 -5.41
CA GLU A 19 15.18 5.13 -4.06
C GLU A 19 15.62 3.86 -3.31
N LYS A 20 16.84 3.43 -3.54
CA LYS A 20 17.44 2.23 -2.92
C LYS A 20 18.76 2.54 -2.24
N PRO A 21 19.13 1.80 -1.19
CA PRO A 21 18.35 0.79 -0.48
C PRO A 21 17.22 1.40 0.37
N VAL A 22 16.26 0.57 0.81
CA VAL A 22 15.26 0.98 1.80
C VAL A 22 15.99 1.27 3.12
N ARG A 23 15.80 2.48 3.65
CA ARG A 23 16.38 2.94 4.91
C ARG A 23 15.31 2.99 5.99
N THR A 24 15.65 2.60 7.19
CA THR A 24 14.70 2.52 8.31
C THR A 24 15.11 3.45 9.46
N LEU A 25 14.15 4.03 10.13
CA LEU A 25 14.35 4.67 11.44
C LEU A 25 14.33 3.63 12.56
N SER A 26 14.98 3.91 13.67
CA SER A 26 14.89 3.03 14.85
C SER A 26 13.48 3.08 15.45
N ILE A 27 13.08 2.02 16.12
CA ILE A 27 11.77 1.95 16.80
C ILE A 27 11.69 3.05 17.88
N GLU A 28 12.79 3.32 18.59
CA GLU A 28 12.88 4.36 19.61
C GLU A 28 12.60 5.74 19.02
N SER A 29 13.24 6.09 17.88
CA SER A 29 12.99 7.38 17.22
C SER A 29 11.55 7.52 16.72
N ILE A 30 10.92 6.41 16.30
CA ILE A 30 9.51 6.42 15.89
C ILE A 30 8.62 6.62 17.11
N ARG A 31 8.89 5.94 18.22
CA ARG A 31 8.18 6.09 19.49
C ARG A 31 8.19 7.54 19.99
N GLU A 32 9.36 8.17 20.02
CA GLU A 32 9.50 9.57 20.41
C GLU A 32 8.62 10.50 19.56
N ARG A 33 8.61 10.30 18.25
CA ARG A 33 7.77 11.07 17.33
C ARG A 33 6.28 10.84 17.58
N LEU A 34 5.88 9.59 17.83
CA LEU A 34 4.48 9.26 18.15
C LEU A 34 4.05 9.86 19.49
N GLN A 35 4.92 9.92 20.50
CA GLN A 35 4.64 10.61 21.74
C GLN A 35 4.37 12.11 21.52
N ILE A 36 5.16 12.76 20.68
CA ILE A 36 4.94 14.17 20.32
C ILE A 36 3.60 14.33 19.59
N ILE A 37 3.31 13.49 18.59
CA ILE A 37 2.05 13.49 17.82
C ILE A 37 0.86 13.31 18.78
N HIS A 38 0.93 12.34 19.68
CA HIS A 38 -0.10 12.04 20.66
C HIS A 38 -0.31 13.21 21.65
N SER A 39 0.77 13.82 22.16
CA SER A 39 0.70 14.97 23.09
C SER A 39 0.02 16.20 22.48
N HIS A 40 -0.01 16.31 21.14
CA HIS A 40 -0.73 17.36 20.40
C HIS A 40 -2.18 16.96 20.05
N GLY A 41 -2.67 15.83 20.54
CA GLY A 41 -4.04 15.37 20.31
C GLY A 41 -4.38 14.97 18.88
N ILE A 42 -3.35 14.64 18.06
CA ILE A 42 -3.54 14.20 16.67
C ILE A 42 -4.12 12.79 16.66
N LYS A 43 -5.26 12.61 15.98
CA LYS A 43 -6.02 11.34 15.97
C LYS A 43 -5.77 10.48 14.73
N ASN A 44 -5.28 11.06 13.64
CA ASN A 44 -5.05 10.34 12.38
C ASN A 44 -3.61 10.57 11.91
N VAL A 45 -2.88 9.48 11.69
CA VAL A 45 -1.48 9.51 11.27
C VAL A 45 -1.32 8.72 9.97
N ARG A 46 -1.02 9.40 8.86
CA ARG A 46 -0.59 8.72 7.65
C ARG A 46 0.89 8.33 7.78
N VAL A 47 1.18 7.04 7.65
CA VAL A 47 2.54 6.51 7.54
C VAL A 47 2.96 6.58 6.08
N LEU A 48 4.06 7.27 5.80
CA LEU A 48 4.51 7.59 4.43
C LEU A 48 5.42 6.51 3.82
N ASP A 49 5.50 5.36 4.46
CA ASP A 49 6.26 4.22 3.97
C ASP A 49 5.62 3.68 2.69
N ARG A 50 6.37 3.59 1.60
CA ARG A 50 5.87 3.17 0.28
C ARG A 50 5.39 1.72 0.21
N THR A 51 5.78 0.91 1.17
CA THR A 51 5.29 -0.45 1.37
C THR A 51 5.56 -0.83 2.82
N PHE A 52 4.58 -0.67 3.67
CA PHE A 52 4.71 -0.93 5.11
C PHE A 52 5.17 -2.37 5.40
N ASN A 53 4.64 -3.33 4.65
CA ASN A 53 4.87 -4.75 4.87
C ASN A 53 6.02 -5.36 4.04
N TYR A 54 6.96 -4.53 3.52
CA TYR A 54 8.11 -5.04 2.78
C TYR A 54 9.01 -5.97 3.63
N ASN A 55 9.03 -5.74 4.94
CA ASN A 55 9.73 -6.57 5.92
C ASN A 55 8.73 -7.01 7.01
N PRO A 56 8.28 -8.28 7.01
CA PRO A 56 7.24 -8.76 7.93
C PRO A 56 7.61 -8.61 9.42
N ARG A 57 8.89 -8.84 9.77
CA ARG A 57 9.36 -8.71 11.15
C ARG A 57 9.23 -7.26 11.64
N ARG A 58 9.71 -6.31 10.82
CA ARG A 58 9.60 -4.90 11.15
C ARG A 58 8.15 -4.43 11.19
N ALA A 59 7.32 -4.87 10.23
CA ALA A 59 5.90 -4.54 10.24
C ALA A 59 5.24 -4.96 11.56
N LYS A 60 5.54 -6.15 12.05
CA LYS A 60 5.05 -6.63 13.36
C LYS A 60 5.53 -5.74 14.52
N GLU A 61 6.80 -5.38 14.58
CA GLU A 61 7.36 -4.49 15.61
C GLU A 61 6.64 -3.12 15.60
N LEU A 62 6.37 -2.57 14.41
CA LEU A 62 5.64 -1.31 14.27
C LEU A 62 4.17 -1.44 14.68
N LEU A 63 3.49 -2.53 14.32
CA LEU A 63 2.10 -2.77 14.76
C LEU A 63 2.01 -2.87 16.28
N GLN A 64 2.98 -3.49 16.94
CA GLN A 64 3.06 -3.54 18.40
C GLN A 64 3.27 -2.15 19.01
N LEU A 65 4.13 -1.33 18.40
CA LEU A 65 4.31 0.06 18.80
C LEU A 65 3.02 0.88 18.63
N PHE A 66 2.30 0.72 17.50
CA PHE A 66 1.06 1.46 17.23
C PHE A 66 -0.05 1.12 18.23
N LEU A 67 -0.09 -0.12 18.73
CA LEU A 67 -1.01 -0.53 19.78
C LEU A 67 -0.87 0.28 21.08
N GLU A 68 0.33 0.79 21.40
CA GLU A 68 0.56 1.62 22.59
C GLU A 68 -0.19 2.96 22.54
N PHE A 69 -0.62 3.38 21.34
CA PHE A 69 -1.36 4.64 21.13
C PHE A 69 -2.84 4.41 20.81
N ASN A 70 -3.33 3.18 20.92
CA ASN A 70 -4.76 2.86 20.81
C ASN A 70 -5.51 3.22 22.12
N PRO A 71 -6.74 3.78 22.07
CA PRO A 71 -7.57 4.09 20.90
C PRO A 71 -7.35 5.50 20.32
N ASP A 72 -6.33 6.22 20.73
CA ASP A 72 -6.20 7.65 20.48
C ASP A 72 -5.79 7.97 19.04
N ILE A 73 -5.03 7.08 18.38
CA ILE A 73 -4.51 7.29 17.03
C ILE A 73 -4.93 6.17 16.09
N CYS A 74 -5.50 6.54 14.94
CA CYS A 74 -5.69 5.67 13.77
C CYS A 74 -4.52 5.87 12.80
N PHE A 75 -3.93 4.77 12.31
CA PHE A 75 -2.79 4.78 11.39
C PHE A 75 -3.23 4.37 9.98
N HIS A 76 -2.93 5.21 8.99
CA HIS A 76 -3.11 4.90 7.58
C HIS A 76 -1.81 4.32 7.00
N LEU A 77 -1.87 3.11 6.43
CA LEU A 77 -0.71 2.35 5.95
C LEU A 77 -0.87 1.95 4.48
N GLU A 78 0.18 2.17 3.67
CA GLU A 78 0.26 1.63 2.31
C GLU A 78 0.82 0.19 2.35
N ILE A 79 0.04 -0.79 1.89
CA ILE A 79 0.36 -2.22 1.91
C ILE A 79 0.49 -2.79 0.51
N HIS A 80 1.47 -3.68 0.31
CA HIS A 80 1.54 -4.53 -0.86
C HIS A 80 0.82 -5.86 -0.57
N PRO A 81 -0.37 -6.11 -1.13
CA PRO A 81 -1.20 -7.24 -0.73
C PRO A 81 -0.56 -8.60 -1.02
N ALA A 82 0.27 -8.74 -2.08
CA ALA A 82 0.99 -9.99 -2.36
C ALA A 82 2.07 -10.33 -1.32
N LEU A 83 2.43 -9.43 -0.42
CA LEU A 83 3.48 -9.64 0.58
C LEU A 83 2.94 -9.92 1.99
N LEU A 84 1.71 -10.38 2.11
CA LEU A 84 1.11 -10.73 3.38
C LEU A 84 1.54 -12.14 3.82
N SER A 85 2.56 -12.22 4.68
CA SER A 85 2.93 -13.49 5.31
C SER A 85 1.83 -13.98 6.27
N GLU A 86 1.74 -15.27 6.51
CA GLU A 86 0.77 -15.84 7.46
C GLU A 86 0.96 -15.29 8.88
N GLU A 87 2.21 -15.02 9.28
CA GLU A 87 2.49 -14.37 10.56
C GLU A 87 1.84 -12.97 10.63
N LEU A 88 2.03 -12.14 9.59
CA LEU A 88 1.45 -10.80 9.54
C LEU A 88 -0.08 -10.85 9.47
N LYS A 89 -0.66 -11.75 8.70
CA LYS A 89 -2.12 -11.98 8.67
C LYS A 89 -2.67 -12.31 10.06
N ASN A 90 -1.96 -13.13 10.83
CA ASN A 90 -2.37 -13.49 12.19
C ASN A 90 -2.23 -12.31 13.17
N GLU A 91 -1.26 -11.43 13.00
CA GLU A 91 -1.17 -10.20 13.80
C GLU A 91 -2.31 -9.24 13.45
N LEU A 92 -2.59 -9.00 12.16
CA LEU A 92 -3.68 -8.11 11.72
C LEU A 92 -5.05 -8.53 12.27
N LYS A 93 -5.35 -9.83 12.35
CA LYS A 93 -6.61 -10.35 12.94
C LYS A 93 -6.81 -9.98 14.41
N LYS A 94 -5.73 -9.75 15.16
CA LYS A 94 -5.76 -9.49 16.60
C LYS A 94 -5.89 -8.00 16.94
N LEU A 95 -5.67 -7.12 15.97
CA LEU A 95 -5.66 -5.69 16.22
C LEU A 95 -7.06 -5.15 16.53
N PRO A 96 -7.18 -4.14 17.39
CA PRO A 96 -8.47 -3.54 17.72
C PRO A 96 -9.03 -2.77 16.52
N LYS A 97 -10.35 -2.66 16.48
CA LYS A 97 -11.06 -1.87 15.48
C LYS A 97 -10.68 -0.39 15.59
N GLY A 98 -10.46 0.25 14.44
CA GLY A 98 -10.12 1.66 14.34
C GLY A 98 -8.64 1.99 14.50
N LEU A 99 -7.77 1.00 14.77
CA LEU A 99 -6.33 1.23 14.83
C LEU A 99 -5.73 1.48 13.45
N LEU A 100 -6.19 0.74 12.42
CA LEU A 100 -5.63 0.81 11.08
C LEU A 100 -6.67 1.14 10.01
N HIS A 101 -6.23 1.94 9.05
CA HIS A 101 -6.79 2.08 7.71
C HIS A 101 -5.73 1.61 6.70
N LEU A 102 -6.08 0.66 5.84
CA LEU A 102 -5.13 0.02 4.92
C LEU A 102 -5.39 0.41 3.47
N GLU A 103 -4.36 0.94 2.81
CA GLU A 103 -4.34 1.25 1.38
C GLU A 103 -3.63 0.12 0.64
N ALA A 104 -4.38 -0.65 -0.15
CA ALA A 104 -3.88 -1.81 -0.87
C ALA A 104 -3.66 -1.49 -2.35
N GLY A 105 -2.41 -1.25 -2.73
CA GLY A 105 -2.04 -0.97 -4.12
C GLY A 105 -2.17 -2.21 -5.00
N ILE A 106 -3.23 -2.31 -5.80
CA ILE A 106 -3.46 -3.36 -6.81
C ILE A 106 -2.97 -2.90 -8.17
N GLN A 107 -3.28 -1.67 -8.54
CA GLN A 107 -2.93 -0.95 -9.77
C GLN A 107 -3.71 -1.41 -11.02
N SER A 108 -3.87 -2.71 -11.24
CA SER A 108 -4.65 -3.35 -12.31
C SER A 108 -4.90 -4.81 -11.99
N LEU A 109 -5.95 -5.40 -12.54
CA LEU A 109 -6.21 -6.84 -12.50
C LEU A 109 -5.76 -7.53 -13.82
N ARG A 110 -4.90 -6.90 -14.60
CA ARG A 110 -4.40 -7.43 -15.87
C ARG A 110 -2.90 -7.71 -15.76
N GLU A 111 -2.54 -8.99 -15.79
CA GLU A 111 -1.14 -9.41 -15.69
C GLU A 111 -0.21 -8.70 -16.68
N PRO A 112 -0.57 -8.54 -18.01
CA PRO A 112 0.27 -7.82 -18.96
C PRO A 112 0.49 -6.34 -18.57
N VAL A 113 -0.51 -5.68 -17.97
CA VAL A 113 -0.43 -4.29 -17.49
C VAL A 113 0.54 -4.19 -16.32
N LEU A 114 0.43 -5.11 -15.34
CA LEU A 114 1.32 -5.16 -14.18
C LEU A 114 2.77 -5.44 -14.58
N GLN A 115 3.00 -6.39 -15.49
CA GLN A 115 4.33 -6.71 -16.02
C GLN A 115 4.94 -5.52 -16.76
N LYS A 116 4.16 -4.88 -17.66
CA LYS A 116 4.63 -3.70 -18.40
C LYS A 116 4.94 -2.52 -17.49
N SER A 117 4.23 -2.41 -16.37
CA SER A 117 4.44 -1.42 -15.31
C SER A 117 5.54 -1.81 -14.31
N ARG A 118 6.18 -2.98 -14.48
CA ARG A 118 7.22 -3.53 -13.59
C ARG A 118 6.75 -3.66 -12.13
N ARG A 119 5.46 -3.92 -11.94
CA ARG A 119 4.90 -4.21 -10.62
C ARG A 119 5.33 -5.60 -10.18
N MET A 120 5.95 -5.72 -9.03
CA MET A 120 6.38 -7.00 -8.46
C MET A 120 5.23 -7.73 -7.77
N GLY A 121 5.38 -9.05 -7.62
CA GLY A 121 4.35 -9.94 -7.06
C GLY A 121 3.41 -10.49 -8.13
N SER A 122 2.77 -11.62 -7.86
CA SER A 122 1.76 -12.19 -8.75
C SER A 122 0.40 -11.50 -8.54
N LEU A 123 -0.41 -11.47 -9.60
CA LEU A 123 -1.79 -11.00 -9.49
C LEU A 123 -2.59 -11.87 -8.52
N GLU A 124 -2.42 -13.20 -8.59
CA GLU A 124 -3.12 -14.14 -7.71
C GLU A 124 -2.84 -13.85 -6.23
N ASP A 125 -1.56 -13.72 -5.84
CA ASP A 125 -1.19 -13.39 -4.46
C ASP A 125 -1.74 -12.03 -4.02
N SER A 126 -1.74 -11.04 -4.94
CA SER A 126 -2.30 -9.71 -4.68
C SER A 126 -3.80 -9.78 -4.40
N LEU A 127 -4.55 -10.57 -5.19
CA LEU A 127 -5.99 -10.72 -5.01
C LEU A 127 -6.33 -11.55 -3.76
N GLN A 128 -5.55 -12.59 -3.47
CA GLN A 128 -5.70 -13.36 -2.22
C GLN A 128 -5.45 -12.47 -1.00
N GLY A 129 -4.39 -11.67 -1.05
CA GLY A 129 -4.08 -10.71 0.01
C GLY A 129 -5.17 -9.66 0.19
N LEU A 130 -5.67 -9.07 -0.90
CA LEU A 130 -6.75 -8.09 -0.83
C LEU A 130 -8.03 -8.70 -0.25
N ARG A 131 -8.46 -9.89 -0.72
CA ARG A 131 -9.63 -10.59 -0.16
C ARG A 131 -9.48 -10.84 1.33
N PHE A 132 -8.27 -11.23 1.76
CA PHE A 132 -7.98 -11.38 3.19
C PHE A 132 -8.18 -10.04 3.93
N LEU A 133 -7.58 -8.94 3.47
CA LEU A 133 -7.71 -7.62 4.10
C LEU A 133 -9.17 -7.18 4.19
N CYS A 134 -9.93 -7.29 3.09
CA CYS A 134 -11.36 -6.95 3.04
C CYS A 134 -12.24 -7.86 3.92
N SER A 135 -11.76 -9.05 4.30
CA SER A 135 -12.49 -9.96 5.21
C SER A 135 -12.34 -9.58 6.69
N LEU A 136 -11.43 -8.67 7.03
CA LEU A 136 -11.16 -8.28 8.41
C LEU A 136 -12.19 -7.26 8.92
N PRO A 137 -13.00 -7.60 9.94
CA PRO A 137 -14.06 -6.71 10.44
C PRO A 137 -13.54 -5.54 11.28
N ASN A 138 -12.28 -5.59 11.64
CA ASN A 138 -11.61 -4.63 12.53
C ASN A 138 -10.81 -3.56 11.78
N MET A 139 -10.78 -3.59 10.44
CA MET A 139 -10.01 -2.66 9.63
C MET A 139 -10.84 -2.10 8.48
N GLU A 140 -10.51 -0.88 8.07
CA GLU A 140 -10.96 -0.30 6.82
C GLU A 140 -9.87 -0.54 5.77
N THR A 141 -10.27 -1.06 4.60
CA THR A 141 -9.35 -1.33 3.50
C THR A 141 -9.86 -0.68 2.25
N HIS A 142 -9.00 0.08 1.56
CA HIS A 142 -9.28 0.51 0.21
C HIS A 142 -8.28 -0.07 -0.80
N ALA A 143 -8.74 -0.23 -2.04
CA ALA A 143 -7.98 -0.80 -3.13
C ALA A 143 -7.71 0.26 -4.20
N ASP A 144 -6.45 0.36 -4.65
CA ASP A 144 -6.06 1.35 -5.67
C ASP A 144 -5.86 0.72 -7.04
N LEU A 145 -6.43 1.40 -8.02
CA LEU A 145 -6.20 1.16 -9.45
C LEU A 145 -5.61 2.41 -10.09
N ILE A 146 -4.82 2.22 -11.17
CA ILE A 146 -4.28 3.32 -11.98
C ILE A 146 -4.82 3.21 -13.40
N ALA A 147 -5.70 4.13 -13.79
CA ALA A 147 -6.18 4.27 -15.15
C ALA A 147 -5.09 4.87 -16.05
N GLY A 148 -4.97 4.36 -17.29
CA GLY A 148 -4.01 4.86 -18.27
C GLY A 148 -2.62 4.20 -18.20
N LEU A 149 -2.45 3.12 -17.43
CA LEU A 149 -1.25 2.30 -17.53
C LEU A 149 -1.11 1.68 -18.94
N PRO A 150 0.11 1.44 -19.43
CA PRO A 150 0.32 0.81 -20.73
C PRO A 150 -0.44 -0.50 -20.87
N LEU A 151 -1.06 -0.73 -22.01
CA LEU A 151 -1.90 -1.89 -22.35
C LEU A 151 -3.25 -1.97 -21.60
N TYR A 152 -3.57 -1.03 -20.71
CA TYR A 152 -4.78 -1.06 -19.90
C TYR A 152 -5.94 -0.38 -20.64
N ARG A 153 -6.86 -1.16 -21.18
CA ARG A 153 -8.01 -0.68 -21.93
C ARG A 153 -9.10 -0.14 -21.01
N LEU A 154 -9.85 0.85 -21.48
CA LEU A 154 -10.94 1.43 -20.70
C LEU A 154 -12.00 0.41 -20.28
N SER A 155 -12.37 -0.53 -21.17
CA SER A 155 -13.30 -1.61 -20.84
C SER A 155 -12.80 -2.49 -19.69
N GLU A 156 -11.49 -2.80 -19.69
CA GLU A 156 -10.85 -3.61 -18.64
C GLU A 156 -10.82 -2.88 -17.30
N ILE A 157 -10.62 -1.54 -17.31
CA ILE A 157 -10.70 -0.73 -16.09
C ILE A 157 -12.08 -0.85 -15.45
N PHE A 158 -13.15 -0.74 -16.24
CA PHE A 158 -14.52 -0.91 -15.72
C PHE A 158 -14.79 -2.32 -15.19
N GLU A 159 -14.25 -3.35 -15.83
CA GLU A 159 -14.35 -4.73 -15.34
C GLU A 159 -13.60 -4.91 -14.03
N ASP A 160 -12.39 -4.35 -13.92
CA ASP A 160 -11.56 -4.42 -12.72
C ASP A 160 -12.23 -3.72 -11.54
N VAL A 161 -12.79 -2.52 -11.75
CA VAL A 161 -13.58 -1.81 -10.72
C VAL A 161 -14.76 -2.66 -10.24
N ARG A 162 -15.55 -3.27 -11.18
CA ARG A 162 -16.66 -4.16 -10.81
C ARG A 162 -16.20 -5.38 -10.02
N THR A 163 -15.06 -5.95 -10.40
CA THR A 163 -14.47 -7.11 -9.71
C THR A 163 -14.08 -6.76 -8.28
N LEU A 164 -13.41 -5.62 -8.09
CA LEU A 164 -13.01 -5.13 -6.77
C LEU A 164 -14.21 -4.75 -5.90
N ALA A 165 -15.26 -4.19 -6.48
CA ALA A 165 -16.52 -3.91 -5.77
C ALA A 165 -17.13 -5.18 -5.15
N GLY A 166 -16.93 -6.34 -5.78
CA GLY A 166 -17.37 -7.64 -5.25
C GLY A 166 -16.54 -8.14 -4.05
N TYR A 167 -15.42 -7.52 -3.72
CA TYR A 167 -14.59 -7.94 -2.58
C TYR A 167 -14.93 -7.21 -1.27
N ASN A 168 -15.92 -6.31 -1.29
CA ASN A 168 -16.33 -5.49 -0.14
C ASN A 168 -15.17 -4.62 0.41
N ALA A 169 -14.28 -4.14 -0.46
CA ALA A 169 -13.38 -3.07 -0.11
C ALA A 169 -14.21 -1.85 0.35
N GLY A 170 -13.83 -1.21 1.43
CA GLY A 170 -14.54 -0.04 1.94
C GLY A 170 -14.53 1.12 0.94
N GLU A 171 -13.46 1.19 0.14
CA GLU A 171 -13.28 2.18 -0.92
C GLU A 171 -12.49 1.58 -2.09
N ILE A 172 -12.76 2.05 -3.31
CA ILE A 172 -11.95 1.78 -4.50
C ILE A 172 -11.48 3.13 -5.03
N GLN A 173 -10.18 3.37 -5.00
CA GLN A 173 -9.58 4.57 -5.56
C GLN A 173 -9.11 4.29 -6.98
N LEU A 174 -9.63 5.02 -7.95
CA LEU A 174 -9.19 5.00 -9.34
C LEU A 174 -8.41 6.27 -9.65
N GLU A 175 -7.08 6.19 -9.62
CA GLU A 175 -6.20 7.31 -9.96
C GLU A 175 -5.88 7.32 -11.46
N SER A 176 -5.76 8.52 -12.03
CA SER A 176 -5.21 8.67 -13.38
C SER A 176 -3.69 8.57 -13.35
N LEU A 177 -3.10 7.86 -14.30
CA LEU A 177 -1.64 7.80 -14.47
C LEU A 177 -1.05 9.21 -14.55
N LYS A 178 -0.08 9.48 -13.69
CA LYS A 178 0.71 10.71 -13.69
C LYS A 178 2.12 10.40 -14.18
N LEU A 179 2.51 10.99 -15.29
CA LEU A 179 3.87 10.87 -15.82
C LEU A 179 4.83 11.76 -15.02
N LEU A 180 5.15 11.33 -13.81
CA LEU A 180 5.97 12.10 -12.87
C LEU A 180 7.41 12.26 -13.36
N PRO A 181 8.05 13.43 -13.17
CA PRO A 181 9.45 13.64 -13.52
C PRO A 181 10.35 12.59 -12.85
N GLY A 182 11.34 12.09 -13.58
CA GLY A 182 12.30 11.08 -13.09
C GLY A 182 11.84 9.64 -13.22
N THR A 183 10.56 9.36 -13.48
CA THR A 183 10.09 7.97 -13.64
C THR A 183 10.48 7.37 -14.99
N GLU A 184 10.69 6.05 -15.00
CA GLU A 184 10.94 5.30 -16.24
C GLU A 184 9.77 5.47 -17.23
N MET A 185 8.55 5.41 -16.72
CA MET A 185 7.34 5.52 -17.55
C MET A 185 7.27 6.86 -18.28
N ARG A 186 7.67 7.97 -17.64
CA ARG A 186 7.76 9.27 -18.30
C ARG A 186 8.84 9.30 -19.38
N ARG A 187 10.01 8.71 -19.11
CA ARG A 187 11.12 8.65 -20.09
C ARG A 187 10.77 7.86 -21.33
N ARG A 188 9.88 6.87 -21.20
CA ARG A 188 9.49 5.94 -22.26
C ARG A 188 8.03 6.11 -22.71
N ALA A 189 7.41 7.26 -22.45
CA ALA A 189 5.98 7.47 -22.71
C ALA A 189 5.59 7.20 -24.16
N GLU A 190 6.33 7.77 -25.13
CA GLU A 190 6.09 7.53 -26.57
C GLU A 190 6.22 6.05 -26.96
N GLU A 191 7.27 5.36 -26.47
CA GLU A 191 7.47 3.91 -26.72
C GLU A 191 6.33 3.07 -26.12
N LEU A 192 5.79 3.51 -25.00
CA LEU A 192 4.73 2.83 -24.27
C LEU A 192 3.32 3.17 -24.79
N GLY A 193 3.21 4.12 -25.72
CA GLY A 193 1.94 4.55 -26.30
C GLY A 193 1.09 5.37 -25.33
N ILE A 194 1.73 6.17 -24.46
CA ILE A 194 1.09 7.02 -23.46
C ILE A 194 1.22 8.49 -23.86
#